data_29c027c7bb90938581c0868fcaaf6b49
#
_entry.id   29c027c7bb90938581c0868fcaaf6b49
#
_cell.length_a   1.000
_cell.length_b   1.000
_cell.length_c   1.000
_cell.angle_alpha   90.00
_cell.angle_beta   90.00
_cell.angle_gamma   90.00
#
_symmetry.space_group_name_H-M   'P 1'
#
loop_
_entity.id
_entity.type
_entity.pdbx_description
1 polymer ?
#
loop_
_entity_poly.entity_id
_entity_poly.type
_entity_poly.pdbx_seq_one_letter_code
_entity_poly.pdbx_strand_id
1 'polypeptide(L)'
;GKTTTTVGLADGMRRLGKNTVVALREPSLGPVFGVKGGAAGGGYAQVIPMEDINLHFTGDFHAIGAANNLLAAMLDNHIQQGNILDIDVRRITWKRCVDMNDRQLRNIVCGLGGKVNGVPREDGFDITVASEIMAVLCLADSLTDLKARLGRMVVAYSRSGAPVTAHDLRAEGAMAALLKDAIKPNLVQTLEGTPAFIHGGPFANIAHGCNSVMATRVALKMGDYVITEAGFGADLGAEKFLDIKCRLARLHPDAVVVVATVRALKHHGGCPKA
;
A
#
# COMPACT_ATOMS: atom_id res chain seq x y z
N GLY A 1 7.46 -13.36 13.85
CA GLY A 1 7.16 -13.46 12.43
C GLY A 1 8.25 -12.88 11.55
N LYS A 2 7.96 -12.68 10.25
CA LYS A 2 8.98 -12.15 9.31
C LYS A 2 9.54 -10.81 9.76
N THR A 3 8.70 -9.84 10.12
CA THR A 3 9.15 -8.50 10.55
C THR A 3 10.07 -8.57 11.76
N THR A 4 9.74 -9.37 12.77
CA THR A 4 10.61 -9.59 13.95
C THR A 4 11.96 -10.17 13.53
N THR A 5 11.98 -11.13 12.59
CA THR A 5 13.22 -11.71 12.06
C THR A 5 14.02 -10.68 11.26
N THR A 6 13.36 -9.87 10.43
CA THR A 6 13.97 -8.80 9.63
C THR A 6 14.68 -7.78 10.52
N VAL A 7 13.98 -7.29 11.55
CA VAL A 7 14.53 -6.32 12.51
C VAL A 7 15.66 -6.94 13.33
N GLY A 8 15.46 -8.15 13.88
CA GLY A 8 16.48 -8.82 14.67
C GLY A 8 17.74 -9.17 13.88
N LEU A 9 17.60 -9.52 12.59
CA LEU A 9 18.74 -9.74 11.71
C LEU A 9 19.51 -8.43 11.47
N ALA A 10 18.81 -7.32 11.23
CA ALA A 10 19.43 -6.02 11.02
C ALA A 10 20.19 -5.55 12.26
N ASP A 11 19.59 -5.67 13.45
CA ASP A 11 20.23 -5.31 14.71
C ASP A 11 21.45 -6.20 14.97
N GLY A 12 21.35 -7.51 14.70
CA GLY A 12 22.47 -8.45 14.83
C GLY A 12 23.63 -8.11 13.88
N MET A 13 23.34 -7.79 12.64
CA MET A 13 24.36 -7.35 11.67
C MET A 13 25.03 -6.05 12.10
N ARG A 14 24.27 -5.09 12.62
CA ARG A 14 24.82 -3.83 13.14
C ARG A 14 25.73 -4.04 14.33
N ARG A 15 25.38 -4.96 15.25
CA ARG A 15 26.27 -5.36 16.36
C ARG A 15 27.58 -5.98 15.89
N LEU A 16 27.59 -6.60 14.71
CA LEU A 16 28.79 -7.11 14.04
C LEU A 16 29.54 -6.02 13.25
N GLY A 17 29.20 -4.75 13.42
CA GLY A 17 29.85 -3.61 12.77
C GLY A 17 29.43 -3.40 11.31
N LYS A 18 28.35 -4.01 10.84
CA LYS A 18 27.85 -3.81 9.47
C LYS A 18 26.95 -2.57 9.40
N ASN A 19 27.17 -1.73 8.39
CA ASN A 19 26.29 -0.60 8.11
C ASN A 19 24.99 -1.10 7.47
N THR A 20 23.98 -1.32 8.30
CA THR A 20 22.72 -1.97 7.94
C THR A 20 21.55 -1.00 8.07
N VAL A 21 20.64 -1.04 7.10
CA VAL A 21 19.38 -0.27 7.08
C VAL A 21 18.22 -1.23 6.83
N VAL A 22 17.08 -0.98 7.45
CA VAL A 22 15.84 -1.75 7.26
C VAL A 22 14.85 -0.97 6.41
N ALA A 23 14.08 -1.66 5.56
CA ALA A 23 12.98 -1.05 4.80
C ALA A 23 11.73 -1.94 4.92
N LEU A 24 10.68 -1.42 5.56
CA LEU A 24 9.46 -2.13 5.92
C LEU A 24 8.21 -1.44 5.38
N ARG A 25 7.09 -2.18 5.39
CA ARG A 25 5.78 -1.61 5.11
C ARG A 25 5.23 -0.87 6.33
N GLU A 26 4.44 0.16 6.05
CA GLU A 26 3.59 0.82 7.03
C GLU A 26 2.35 -0.05 7.33
N PRO A 27 1.93 -0.19 8.59
CA PRO A 27 0.76 -0.98 8.96
C PRO A 27 -0.54 -0.24 8.66
N SER A 28 -1.58 -0.98 8.26
CA SER A 28 -2.95 -0.51 8.11
C SER A 28 -3.71 -0.62 9.43
N LEU A 29 -4.60 0.34 9.73
CA LEU A 29 -5.42 0.35 10.95
C LEU A 29 -6.30 -0.90 11.07
N GLY A 30 -6.88 -1.36 9.97
CA GLY A 30 -7.72 -2.55 9.99
C GLY A 30 -7.02 -3.77 10.57
N PRO A 31 -5.86 -4.20 10.07
CA PRO A 31 -5.03 -5.24 10.67
C PRO A 31 -4.53 -4.95 12.09
N VAL A 32 -4.22 -3.69 12.42
CA VAL A 32 -3.75 -3.30 13.77
C VAL A 32 -4.82 -3.57 14.82
N PHE A 33 -6.06 -3.15 14.57
CA PHE A 33 -7.21 -3.43 15.44
C PHE A 33 -7.82 -4.81 15.24
N GLY A 34 -7.32 -5.60 14.28
CA GLY A 34 -7.76 -6.95 13.99
C GLY A 34 -6.87 -8.02 14.62
N VAL A 35 -7.04 -9.26 14.15
CA VAL A 35 -6.33 -10.45 14.67
C VAL A 35 -4.82 -10.42 14.33
N LYS A 36 -4.39 -9.68 13.31
CA LYS A 36 -2.99 -9.68 12.84
C LYS A 36 -2.08 -8.74 13.61
N GLY A 37 -2.62 -7.70 14.26
CA GLY A 37 -1.83 -6.68 14.93
C GLY A 37 -1.00 -5.80 13.96
N GLY A 38 -0.06 -5.02 14.52
CA GLY A 38 0.78 -4.09 13.78
C GLY A 38 1.95 -4.74 13.02
N ALA A 39 2.73 -3.93 12.31
CA ALA A 39 3.83 -4.35 11.45
C ALA A 39 5.22 -3.85 11.90
N ALA A 40 5.37 -3.37 13.13
CA ALA A 40 6.61 -2.78 13.65
C ALA A 40 7.59 -3.79 14.30
N GLY A 41 7.34 -5.10 14.19
CA GLY A 41 8.11 -6.14 14.86
C GLY A 41 7.50 -6.55 16.20
N GLY A 42 8.32 -7.00 17.16
CA GLY A 42 7.84 -7.37 18.49
C GLY A 42 8.96 -7.77 19.45
N GLY A 43 8.70 -7.64 20.74
CA GLY A 43 9.70 -7.83 21.78
C GLY A 43 10.83 -6.82 21.67
N TYR A 44 12.06 -7.26 21.74
CA TYR A 44 13.24 -6.41 21.56
C TYR A 44 13.54 -6.09 20.09
N ALA A 45 13.04 -6.88 19.15
CA ALA A 45 13.22 -6.67 17.70
C ALA A 45 12.03 -5.88 17.13
N GLN A 46 12.01 -4.59 17.43
CA GLN A 46 10.93 -3.70 16.97
C GLN A 46 11.44 -2.34 16.53
N VAL A 47 10.67 -1.71 15.66
CA VAL A 47 10.85 -0.33 15.19
C VAL A 47 10.07 0.60 16.09
N ILE A 48 10.64 1.75 16.39
CA ILE A 48 10.05 2.78 17.26
C ILE A 48 9.85 4.10 16.49
N PRO A 49 8.82 4.89 16.86
CA PRO A 49 7.81 4.67 17.90
C PRO A 49 6.71 3.69 17.42
N MET A 50 6.62 2.51 18.01
CA MET A 50 5.76 1.42 17.53
C MET A 50 4.28 1.78 17.58
N GLU A 51 3.82 2.37 18.67
CA GLU A 51 2.42 2.75 18.87
C GLU A 51 1.99 3.79 17.83
N ASP A 52 2.80 4.82 17.62
CA ASP A 52 2.51 5.86 16.64
C ASP A 52 2.53 5.31 15.22
N ILE A 53 3.53 4.46 14.89
CA ILE A 53 3.62 3.80 13.58
C ILE A 53 2.34 3.00 13.29
N ASN A 54 1.82 2.28 14.29
CA ASN A 54 0.61 1.50 14.15
C ASN A 54 -0.66 2.36 14.03
N LEU A 55 -0.61 3.65 14.34
CA LEU A 55 -1.74 4.57 14.35
C LEU A 55 -1.62 5.70 13.31
N HIS A 56 -1.01 5.44 12.15
CA HIS A 56 -0.85 6.41 11.05
C HIS A 56 -0.09 7.68 11.41
N PHE A 57 1.04 7.55 12.07
CA PHE A 57 1.86 8.65 12.55
C PHE A 57 2.34 9.63 11.45
N THR A 58 2.42 9.17 10.20
CA THR A 58 2.94 9.96 9.06
C THR A 58 1.86 10.69 8.29
N GLY A 59 0.63 10.23 8.32
CA GLY A 59 -0.46 10.73 7.47
C GLY A 59 -0.46 10.20 6.04
N ASP A 60 0.46 9.32 5.65
CA ASP A 60 0.56 8.79 4.28
C ASP A 60 -0.73 8.10 3.85
N PHE A 61 -1.32 7.27 4.72
CA PHE A 61 -2.57 6.56 4.42
C PHE A 61 -3.75 7.51 4.34
N HIS A 62 -3.77 8.59 5.12
CA HIS A 62 -4.78 9.64 5.01
C HIS A 62 -4.69 10.37 3.68
N ALA A 63 -3.47 10.66 3.21
CA ALA A 63 -3.24 11.28 1.90
C ALA A 63 -3.69 10.36 0.75
N ILE A 64 -3.40 9.06 0.84
CA ILE A 64 -3.84 8.05 -0.13
C ILE A 64 -5.37 7.96 -0.14
N GLY A 65 -6.00 7.89 1.02
CA GLY A 65 -7.47 7.88 1.14
C GLY A 65 -8.10 9.14 0.56
N ALA A 66 -7.52 10.31 0.85
CA ALA A 66 -7.99 11.58 0.31
C ALA A 66 -7.88 11.62 -1.22
N ALA A 67 -6.76 11.19 -1.80
CA ALA A 67 -6.56 11.15 -3.25
C ALA A 67 -7.52 10.17 -3.94
N ASN A 68 -7.74 9.00 -3.33
CA ASN A 68 -8.67 7.99 -3.83
C ASN A 68 -10.11 8.51 -3.85
N ASN A 69 -10.54 9.13 -2.77
CA ASN A 69 -11.91 9.63 -2.62
C ASN A 69 -12.14 10.92 -3.42
N LEU A 70 -11.09 11.73 -3.63
CA LEU A 70 -11.14 12.84 -4.56
C LEU A 70 -11.46 12.36 -5.99
N LEU A 71 -10.78 11.33 -6.46
CA LEU A 71 -11.02 10.77 -7.80
C LEU A 71 -12.45 10.24 -7.92
N ALA A 72 -12.96 9.54 -6.88
CA ALA A 72 -14.36 9.09 -6.85
C ALA A 72 -15.35 10.25 -6.90
N ALA A 73 -15.10 11.32 -6.15
CA ALA A 73 -15.94 12.51 -6.14
C ALA A 73 -15.90 13.26 -7.49
N MET A 74 -14.73 13.36 -8.13
CA MET A 74 -14.59 13.97 -9.44
C MET A 74 -15.33 13.18 -10.53
N LEU A 75 -15.28 11.85 -10.47
CA LEU A 75 -16.03 10.97 -11.37
C LEU A 75 -17.54 11.18 -11.21
N ASP A 76 -18.04 11.16 -9.98
CA ASP A 76 -19.48 11.37 -9.72
C ASP A 76 -19.93 12.78 -10.13
N ASN A 77 -19.10 13.80 -9.86
CA ASN A 77 -19.37 15.17 -10.31
C ASN A 77 -19.40 15.28 -11.84
N HIS A 78 -18.48 14.62 -12.55
CA HIS A 78 -18.46 14.59 -14.01
C HIS A 78 -19.79 14.04 -14.58
N ILE A 79 -20.28 12.92 -14.00
CA ILE A 79 -21.55 12.32 -14.39
C ILE A 79 -22.70 13.29 -14.13
N GLN A 80 -22.73 13.95 -12.97
CA GLN A 80 -23.77 14.90 -12.58
C GLN A 80 -23.79 16.16 -13.46
N GLN A 81 -22.63 16.63 -13.92
CA GLN A 81 -22.45 17.87 -14.69
C GLN A 81 -22.53 17.67 -16.22
N GLY A 82 -23.19 16.63 -16.68
CA GLY A 82 -23.49 16.43 -18.09
C GLY A 82 -22.78 15.26 -18.76
N ASN A 83 -21.88 14.56 -18.04
CA ASN A 83 -21.27 13.29 -18.48
C ASN A 83 -20.71 13.33 -19.91
N ILE A 84 -19.88 14.33 -20.23
CA ILE A 84 -19.32 14.53 -21.59
C ILE A 84 -18.52 13.31 -22.07
N LEU A 85 -17.90 12.56 -21.14
CA LEU A 85 -17.18 11.32 -21.45
C LEU A 85 -18.09 10.11 -21.68
N ASP A 86 -19.40 10.30 -21.64
CA ASP A 86 -20.43 9.29 -21.86
C ASP A 86 -20.24 8.02 -20.99
N ILE A 87 -19.87 8.23 -19.71
CA ILE A 87 -19.62 7.14 -18.75
C ILE A 87 -20.91 6.35 -18.52
N ASP A 88 -20.83 5.01 -18.65
CA ASP A 88 -21.91 4.12 -18.22
C ASP A 88 -21.82 3.94 -16.71
N VAL A 89 -22.80 4.44 -15.97
CA VAL A 89 -22.86 4.38 -14.50
C VAL A 89 -22.86 2.95 -13.93
N ARG A 90 -23.17 1.95 -14.78
CA ARG A 90 -23.13 0.52 -14.41
C ARG A 90 -21.75 -0.10 -14.65
N ARG A 91 -20.80 0.64 -15.23
CA ARG A 91 -19.47 0.19 -15.60
C ARG A 91 -18.37 1.03 -14.96
N ILE A 92 -18.65 1.56 -13.79
CA ILE A 92 -17.66 2.23 -12.94
C ILE A 92 -16.86 1.16 -12.20
N THR A 93 -15.54 1.21 -12.33
CA THR A 93 -14.61 0.28 -11.68
C THR A 93 -13.97 0.88 -10.43
N TRP A 94 -14.04 2.19 -10.28
CA TRP A 94 -13.44 2.92 -9.18
C TRP A 94 -14.35 2.94 -7.95
N LYS A 95 -13.82 2.50 -6.80
CA LYS A 95 -14.49 2.56 -5.52
C LYS A 95 -13.85 3.60 -4.59
N ARG A 96 -14.57 3.99 -3.57
CA ARG A 96 -14.02 4.76 -2.45
C ARG A 96 -13.13 3.88 -1.57
N CYS A 97 -12.41 4.48 -0.63
CA CYS A 97 -11.67 3.71 0.35
C CYS A 97 -11.73 4.32 1.75
N VAL A 98 -11.52 3.46 2.75
CA VAL A 98 -11.32 3.80 4.15
C VAL A 98 -10.35 2.79 4.76
N ASP A 99 -9.43 3.24 5.62
CA ASP A 99 -8.44 2.31 6.18
C ASP A 99 -8.99 1.55 7.40
N MET A 100 -10.07 0.82 7.17
CA MET A 100 -10.74 -0.02 8.15
C MET A 100 -11.35 -1.26 7.48
N ASN A 101 -11.36 -2.39 8.19
CA ASN A 101 -12.09 -3.57 7.75
C ASN A 101 -13.58 -3.40 8.05
N ASP A 102 -14.32 -2.83 7.12
CA ASP A 102 -15.77 -2.63 7.25
C ASP A 102 -16.53 -3.36 6.14
N ARG A 103 -17.13 -4.51 6.48
CA ARG A 103 -17.91 -5.28 5.52
C ARG A 103 -19.26 -4.67 5.16
N GLN A 104 -19.79 -3.76 5.97
CA GLN A 104 -21.04 -3.07 5.69
C GLN A 104 -20.91 -2.08 4.53
N LEU A 105 -19.70 -1.56 4.34
CA LEU A 105 -19.38 -0.60 3.28
C LEU A 105 -18.88 -1.23 1.98
N ARG A 106 -18.80 -2.55 1.87
CA ARG A 106 -18.27 -3.21 0.66
C ARG A 106 -19.12 -3.01 -0.59
N ASN A 107 -20.44 -2.98 -0.40
CA ASN A 107 -21.39 -2.71 -1.46
C ASN A 107 -22.48 -1.83 -0.89
N ILE A 108 -22.63 -0.62 -1.43
CA ILE A 108 -23.59 0.40 -1.01
C ILE A 108 -24.26 1.01 -2.23
N VAL A 109 -25.33 1.74 -2.00
CA VAL A 109 -25.92 2.65 -3.00
C VAL A 109 -25.59 4.08 -2.58
N CYS A 110 -24.90 4.81 -3.45
CA CYS A 110 -24.61 6.23 -3.26
C CYS A 110 -25.49 7.12 -4.15
N GLY A 111 -25.49 8.45 -3.91
CA GLY A 111 -26.27 9.42 -4.67
C GLY A 111 -27.75 9.46 -4.38
N LEU A 112 -28.21 8.89 -3.24
CA LEU A 112 -29.60 8.98 -2.79
C LEU A 112 -29.93 10.38 -2.26
N GLY A 113 -31.23 10.72 -2.18
CA GLY A 113 -31.70 12.00 -1.63
C GLY A 113 -32.08 13.05 -2.69
N GLY A 114 -32.23 12.64 -3.94
CA GLY A 114 -32.73 13.47 -5.03
C GLY A 114 -31.63 14.07 -5.91
N LYS A 115 -32.03 14.80 -6.93
CA LYS A 115 -31.20 15.27 -8.04
C LYS A 115 -29.95 16.05 -7.61
N VAL A 116 -30.01 16.77 -6.50
CA VAL A 116 -28.89 17.58 -6.01
C VAL A 116 -27.74 16.74 -5.44
N ASN A 117 -28.00 15.49 -5.12
CA ASN A 117 -27.02 14.55 -4.51
C ASN A 117 -26.31 13.66 -5.54
N GLY A 118 -26.59 13.82 -6.81
CA GLY A 118 -25.96 13.06 -7.90
C GLY A 118 -26.85 11.99 -8.50
N VAL A 119 -26.24 11.05 -9.19
CA VAL A 119 -26.91 9.93 -9.86
C VAL A 119 -26.80 8.70 -8.98
N PRO A 120 -27.92 8.09 -8.56
CA PRO A 120 -27.86 6.86 -7.76
C PRO A 120 -27.13 5.74 -8.49
N ARG A 121 -26.14 5.14 -7.84
CA ARG A 121 -25.36 4.03 -8.36
C ARG A 121 -24.81 3.12 -7.26
N GLU A 122 -24.41 1.92 -7.65
CA GLU A 122 -23.65 1.05 -6.77
C GLU A 122 -22.24 1.61 -6.58
N ASP A 123 -21.74 1.52 -5.35
CA ASP A 123 -20.37 1.88 -4.95
C ASP A 123 -19.93 0.97 -3.80
N GLY A 124 -18.79 1.23 -3.23
CA GLY A 124 -18.27 0.58 -2.03
C GLY A 124 -17.03 1.27 -1.51
N PHE A 125 -16.59 0.80 -0.34
CA PHE A 125 -15.33 1.22 0.26
C PHE A 125 -14.38 0.04 0.35
N ASP A 126 -13.27 0.10 -0.37
CA ASP A 126 -12.15 -0.81 -0.18
C ASP A 126 -11.27 -0.33 0.97
N ILE A 127 -10.50 -1.23 1.58
CA ILE A 127 -9.51 -0.81 2.57
C ILE A 127 -8.38 -0.06 1.85
N THR A 128 -7.88 1.03 2.43
CA THR A 128 -6.92 1.95 1.78
C THR A 128 -5.68 1.21 1.24
N VAL A 129 -5.19 0.20 1.94
CA VAL A 129 -4.02 -0.61 1.52
C VAL A 129 -4.31 -1.54 0.33
N ALA A 130 -5.57 -1.72 -0.05
CA ALA A 130 -6.00 -2.43 -1.25
C ALA A 130 -6.27 -1.48 -2.42
N SER A 131 -6.21 -0.16 -2.22
CA SER A 131 -6.43 0.81 -3.29
C SER A 131 -5.34 0.74 -4.35
N GLU A 132 -5.71 1.03 -5.60
CA GLU A 132 -4.75 1.11 -6.71
C GLU A 132 -3.73 2.23 -6.47
N ILE A 133 -4.13 3.34 -5.82
CA ILE A 133 -3.24 4.45 -5.47
C ILE A 133 -2.12 4.00 -4.54
N MET A 134 -2.40 3.15 -3.55
CA MET A 134 -1.37 2.58 -2.69
C MET A 134 -0.32 1.80 -3.50
N ALA A 135 -0.75 0.96 -4.43
CA ALA A 135 0.15 0.21 -5.28
C ALA A 135 0.96 1.11 -6.21
N VAL A 136 0.31 2.09 -6.83
CA VAL A 136 0.95 3.07 -7.73
C VAL A 136 1.99 3.91 -7.00
N LEU A 137 1.68 4.44 -5.80
CA LEU A 137 2.60 5.21 -4.98
C LEU A 137 3.84 4.37 -4.62
N CYS A 138 3.64 3.13 -4.23
CA CYS A 138 4.74 2.24 -3.83
C CYS A 138 5.66 1.83 -4.99
N LEU A 139 5.18 1.87 -6.23
CA LEU A 139 5.95 1.55 -7.43
C LEU A 139 6.53 2.78 -8.14
N ALA A 140 6.10 3.98 -7.77
CA ALA A 140 6.61 5.22 -8.34
C ALA A 140 8.05 5.51 -7.89
N ASP A 141 8.83 6.14 -8.77
CA ASP A 141 10.22 6.52 -8.50
C ASP A 141 10.42 8.04 -8.35
N SER A 142 9.40 8.82 -8.67
CA SER A 142 9.38 10.27 -8.57
C SER A 142 7.95 10.81 -8.55
N LEU A 143 7.78 12.07 -8.18
CA LEU A 143 6.47 12.73 -8.23
C LEU A 143 5.93 12.82 -9.67
N THR A 144 6.83 13.01 -10.65
CA THR A 144 6.46 13.04 -12.07
C THR A 144 5.97 11.68 -12.55
N ASP A 145 6.70 10.60 -12.19
CA ASP A 145 6.28 9.23 -12.51
C ASP A 145 4.97 8.87 -11.79
N LEU A 146 4.83 9.26 -10.51
CA LEU A 146 3.58 9.09 -9.78
C LEU A 146 2.41 9.73 -10.52
N LYS A 147 2.52 11.00 -10.91
CA LYS A 147 1.47 11.71 -11.64
C LYS A 147 1.13 11.02 -12.96
N ALA A 148 2.12 10.58 -13.71
CA ALA A 148 1.91 9.86 -14.98
C ALA A 148 1.19 8.52 -14.77
N ARG A 149 1.53 7.78 -13.71
CA ARG A 149 0.86 6.52 -13.36
C ARG A 149 -0.59 6.75 -12.93
N LEU A 150 -0.84 7.74 -12.06
CA LEU A 150 -2.18 8.12 -11.62
C LEU A 150 -3.08 8.43 -12.82
N GLY A 151 -2.58 9.18 -13.81
CA GLY A 151 -3.34 9.52 -15.00
C GLY A 151 -3.81 8.30 -15.82
N ARG A 152 -3.05 7.20 -15.82
CA ARG A 152 -3.38 5.99 -16.58
C ARG A 152 -4.38 5.05 -15.90
N MET A 153 -4.75 5.28 -14.66
CA MET A 153 -5.71 4.43 -13.96
C MET A 153 -7.06 4.48 -14.64
N VAL A 154 -7.64 3.31 -14.95
CA VAL A 154 -8.97 3.18 -15.53
C VAL A 154 -10.00 3.24 -14.41
N VAL A 155 -10.93 4.17 -14.49
CA VAL A 155 -11.93 4.43 -13.45
C VAL A 155 -13.34 4.00 -13.84
N ALA A 156 -13.61 3.93 -15.15
CA ALA A 156 -14.91 3.56 -15.69
C ALA A 156 -14.79 3.15 -17.16
N TYR A 157 -15.92 2.76 -17.74
CA TYR A 157 -16.06 2.59 -19.19
C TYR A 157 -17.21 3.45 -19.71
N SER A 158 -17.05 3.99 -20.91
CA SER A 158 -18.13 4.68 -21.63
C SER A 158 -19.20 3.69 -22.09
N ARG A 159 -20.36 4.20 -22.52
CA ARG A 159 -21.42 3.36 -23.12
C ARG A 159 -20.97 2.63 -24.38
N SER A 160 -20.02 3.20 -25.12
CA SER A 160 -19.41 2.54 -26.29
C SER A 160 -18.40 1.44 -25.90
N GLY A 161 -18.04 1.33 -24.61
CA GLY A 161 -17.08 0.35 -24.11
C GLY A 161 -15.64 0.84 -24.05
N ALA A 162 -15.36 2.09 -24.38
CA ALA A 162 -14.02 2.66 -24.26
C ALA A 162 -13.65 2.90 -22.78
N PRO A 163 -12.39 2.61 -22.35
CA PRO A 163 -11.95 2.92 -21.01
C PRO A 163 -11.90 4.44 -20.78
N VAL A 164 -12.30 4.85 -19.58
CA VAL A 164 -12.17 6.23 -19.09
C VAL A 164 -11.13 6.22 -17.97
N THR A 165 -10.15 7.11 -18.07
CA THR A 165 -9.01 7.18 -17.15
C THR A 165 -9.11 8.37 -16.20
N ALA A 166 -8.28 8.40 -15.17
CA ALA A 166 -8.15 9.55 -14.29
C ALA A 166 -7.63 10.80 -15.05
N HIS A 167 -6.87 10.60 -16.14
CA HIS A 167 -6.42 11.69 -17.02
C HIS A 167 -7.60 12.33 -17.80
N ASP A 168 -8.52 11.52 -18.29
CA ASP A 168 -9.72 12.04 -18.97
C ASP A 168 -10.57 12.92 -18.04
N LEU A 169 -10.57 12.61 -16.74
CA LEU A 169 -11.16 13.43 -15.68
C LEU A 169 -10.26 14.60 -15.23
N ARG A 170 -9.03 14.71 -15.73
CA ARG A 170 -8.01 15.70 -15.32
C ARG A 170 -7.72 15.67 -13.82
N ALA A 171 -7.77 14.49 -13.19
CA ALA A 171 -7.66 14.32 -11.74
C ALA A 171 -6.22 14.15 -11.25
N GLU A 172 -5.30 13.68 -12.10
CA GLU A 172 -3.94 13.27 -11.72
C GLU A 172 -3.09 14.37 -11.08
N GLY A 173 -3.34 15.62 -11.46
CA GLY A 173 -2.64 16.77 -10.88
C GLY A 173 -3.03 17.03 -9.43
N ALA A 174 -4.34 17.04 -9.14
CA ALA A 174 -4.87 17.23 -7.79
C ALA A 174 -4.50 16.05 -6.88
N MET A 175 -4.57 14.82 -7.39
CA MET A 175 -4.15 13.63 -6.67
C MET A 175 -2.66 13.67 -6.34
N ALA A 176 -1.79 14.04 -7.29
CA ALA A 176 -0.35 14.18 -7.06
C ALA A 176 -0.04 15.27 -6.02
N ALA A 177 -0.80 16.37 -5.99
CA ALA A 177 -0.67 17.41 -4.99
C ALA A 177 -0.98 16.91 -3.57
N LEU A 178 -2.01 16.09 -3.40
CA LEU A 178 -2.33 15.44 -2.12
C LEU A 178 -1.25 14.44 -1.69
N LEU A 179 -0.59 13.79 -2.63
CA LEU A 179 0.41 12.74 -2.37
C LEU A 179 1.86 13.26 -2.34
N LYS A 180 2.11 14.56 -2.53
CA LYS A 180 3.46 15.14 -2.65
C LYS A 180 4.39 14.88 -1.46
N ASP A 181 3.82 14.79 -0.26
CA ASP A 181 4.57 14.48 0.96
C ASP A 181 4.53 12.98 1.28
N ALA A 182 3.42 12.32 1.00
CA ALA A 182 3.26 10.89 1.19
C ALA A 182 4.17 10.02 0.31
N ILE A 183 4.75 10.55 -0.77
CA ILE A 183 5.73 9.84 -1.61
C ILE A 183 7.11 9.73 -0.95
N LYS A 184 7.38 10.53 0.08
CA LYS A 184 8.66 10.56 0.78
C LYS A 184 8.71 9.47 1.85
N PRO A 185 9.73 8.57 1.84
CA PRO A 185 9.86 7.54 2.86
C PRO A 185 10.09 8.13 4.25
N ASN A 186 9.50 7.49 5.27
CA ASN A 186 9.63 7.90 6.67
C ASN A 186 10.83 7.20 7.30
N LEU A 187 11.79 7.97 7.80
CA LEU A 187 12.98 7.45 8.49
C LEU A 187 12.75 7.42 9.99
N VAL A 188 12.86 6.24 10.55
CA VAL A 188 12.76 5.93 11.99
C VAL A 188 13.92 5.02 12.37
N GLN A 189 13.87 4.34 13.51
CA GLN A 189 14.91 3.42 13.95
C GLN A 189 14.33 2.23 14.72
N THR A 190 15.13 1.19 14.88
CA THR A 190 14.84 0.09 15.80
C THR A 190 15.17 0.50 17.24
N LEU A 191 14.75 -0.32 18.23
CA LEU A 191 15.15 -0.14 19.63
C LEU A 191 16.68 -0.11 19.82
N GLU A 192 17.41 -0.85 18.99
CA GLU A 192 18.88 -0.91 19.01
C GLU A 192 19.53 0.22 18.19
N GLY A 193 18.74 1.15 17.64
CA GLY A 193 19.21 2.29 16.88
C GLY A 193 19.54 2.01 15.41
N THR A 194 19.19 0.86 14.86
CA THR A 194 19.34 0.60 13.42
C THR A 194 18.38 1.46 12.63
N PRO A 195 18.85 2.24 11.62
CA PRO A 195 17.97 3.04 10.78
C PRO A 195 16.93 2.17 10.05
N ALA A 196 15.68 2.64 10.02
CA ALA A 196 14.59 1.92 9.40
C ALA A 196 13.70 2.87 8.60
N PHE A 197 13.42 2.52 7.34
CA PHE A 197 12.41 3.19 6.54
C PHE A 197 11.09 2.47 6.66
N ILE A 198 10.03 3.21 6.98
CA ILE A 198 8.64 2.73 6.99
C ILE A 198 7.91 3.51 5.90
N HIS A 199 7.46 2.82 4.84
CA HIS A 199 6.80 3.51 3.74
C HIS A 199 5.94 2.59 2.88
N GLY A 200 4.66 2.95 2.73
CA GLY A 200 3.66 2.22 1.97
C GLY A 200 3.29 0.87 2.57
N GLY A 201 2.10 0.41 2.28
CA GLY A 201 1.55 -0.80 2.90
C GLY A 201 0.68 -1.67 1.99
N PRO A 202 1.01 -1.85 0.69
CA PRO A 202 0.13 -2.59 -0.22
C PRO A 202 0.00 -4.05 0.23
N PHE A 203 -1.21 -4.60 0.16
CA PHE A 203 -1.44 -6.00 0.48
C PHE A 203 -0.92 -6.92 -0.62
N ALA A 204 -0.25 -8.02 -0.24
CA ALA A 204 0.32 -8.97 -1.19
C ALA A 204 -0.73 -9.81 -1.95
N ASN A 205 -1.92 -9.97 -1.40
CA ASN A 205 -3.02 -10.64 -2.11
C ASN A 205 -3.70 -9.75 -3.17
N ILE A 206 -3.46 -8.44 -3.15
CA ILE A 206 -4.06 -7.47 -4.08
C ILE A 206 -3.01 -6.85 -4.99
N ALA A 207 -1.85 -6.46 -4.41
CA ALA A 207 -0.74 -5.81 -5.11
C ALA A 207 0.58 -6.53 -4.86
N HIS A 208 1.73 -5.83 -4.92
CA HIS A 208 3.05 -6.44 -4.79
C HIS A 208 3.47 -6.73 -3.34
N GLY A 209 2.75 -6.24 -2.32
CA GLY A 209 2.87 -6.68 -0.94
C GLY A 209 4.19 -6.40 -0.23
N CYS A 210 4.91 -5.36 -0.63
CA CYS A 210 6.16 -4.92 -0.01
C CYS A 210 6.24 -3.39 0.05
N ASN A 211 7.20 -2.87 0.81
CA ASN A 211 7.42 -1.43 0.93
C ASN A 211 7.72 -0.77 -0.44
N SER A 212 7.75 0.56 -0.48
CA SER A 212 7.94 1.30 -1.72
C SER A 212 9.31 1.08 -2.37
N VAL A 213 9.36 1.28 -3.67
CA VAL A 213 10.61 1.35 -4.45
C VAL A 213 11.50 2.49 -3.92
N MET A 214 10.88 3.64 -3.62
CA MET A 214 11.57 4.82 -3.10
C MET A 214 12.31 4.50 -1.78
N ALA A 215 11.62 3.89 -0.80
CA ALA A 215 12.23 3.53 0.48
C ALA A 215 13.42 2.57 0.29
N THR A 216 13.29 1.55 -0.54
CA THR A 216 14.39 0.62 -0.81
C THR A 216 15.57 1.30 -1.50
N ARG A 217 15.34 2.15 -2.50
CA ARG A 217 16.41 2.90 -3.19
C ARG A 217 17.14 3.88 -2.28
N VAL A 218 16.42 4.57 -1.38
CA VAL A 218 17.04 5.45 -0.40
C VAL A 218 17.86 4.64 0.61
N ALA A 219 17.30 3.54 1.12
CA ALA A 219 18.01 2.64 2.02
C ALA A 219 19.33 2.12 1.42
N LEU A 220 19.32 1.72 0.14
CA LEU A 220 20.52 1.26 -0.60
C LEU A 220 21.60 2.34 -0.79
N LYS A 221 21.23 3.62 -0.65
CA LYS A 221 22.21 4.73 -0.66
C LYS A 221 22.77 5.04 0.72
N MET A 222 22.14 4.56 1.79
CA MET A 222 22.49 4.87 3.17
C MET A 222 23.23 3.74 3.88
N GLY A 223 23.06 2.50 3.44
CA GLY A 223 23.67 1.34 4.06
C GLY A 223 24.35 0.41 3.05
N ASP A 224 25.35 -0.33 3.52
CA ASP A 224 26.01 -1.37 2.74
C ASP A 224 25.13 -2.64 2.66
N TYR A 225 24.25 -2.82 3.64
CA TYR A 225 23.28 -3.90 3.71
C TYR A 225 21.89 -3.33 3.91
N VAL A 226 20.94 -3.70 3.05
CA VAL A 226 19.52 -3.36 3.17
C VAL A 226 18.72 -4.62 3.39
N ILE A 227 17.98 -4.68 4.50
CA ILE A 227 17.11 -5.81 4.81
C ILE A 227 15.67 -5.37 4.63
N THR A 228 14.93 -6.09 3.83
CA THR A 228 13.51 -5.84 3.56
C THR A 228 12.73 -7.13 3.62
N GLU A 229 11.41 -7.05 3.54
CA GLU A 229 10.54 -8.22 3.59
C GLU A 229 9.56 -8.26 2.42
N ALA A 230 9.15 -9.48 2.06
CA ALA A 230 8.01 -9.74 1.18
C ALA A 230 6.81 -10.18 2.01
N GLY A 231 5.63 -9.68 1.67
CA GLY A 231 4.39 -9.96 2.40
C GLY A 231 3.88 -11.38 2.19
N PHE A 232 3.05 -11.88 3.12
CA PHE A 232 2.42 -13.22 3.03
C PHE A 232 3.40 -14.39 2.95
N GLY A 233 3.01 -15.50 2.33
CA GLY A 233 3.87 -16.65 2.07
C GLY A 233 4.81 -16.42 0.88
N ALA A 234 5.82 -17.27 0.74
CA ALA A 234 6.80 -17.15 -0.33
C ALA A 234 6.19 -17.37 -1.72
N ASP A 235 5.19 -18.24 -1.79
CA ASP A 235 4.38 -18.55 -2.97
C ASP A 235 3.58 -17.36 -3.53
N LEU A 236 3.42 -16.30 -2.75
CA LEU A 236 2.70 -15.09 -3.14
C LEU A 236 3.58 -13.84 -3.04
N GLY A 237 4.09 -13.54 -1.86
CA GLY A 237 4.80 -12.30 -1.61
C GLY A 237 6.22 -12.26 -2.17
N ALA A 238 6.98 -13.34 -2.07
CA ALA A 238 8.33 -13.40 -2.62
C ALA A 238 8.29 -13.38 -4.15
N GLU A 239 7.36 -14.10 -4.77
CA GLU A 239 7.13 -14.10 -6.22
C GLU A 239 6.85 -12.66 -6.71
N LYS A 240 5.87 -11.97 -6.12
CA LYS A 240 5.55 -10.59 -6.48
C LYS A 240 6.68 -9.60 -6.19
N PHE A 241 7.43 -9.81 -5.11
CA PHE A 241 8.62 -9.00 -4.82
C PHE A 241 9.65 -9.09 -5.96
N LEU A 242 9.95 -10.31 -6.41
CA LEU A 242 10.93 -10.55 -7.47
C LEU A 242 10.39 -10.11 -8.83
N ASP A 243 9.18 -10.55 -9.20
CA ASP A 243 8.64 -10.36 -10.55
C ASP A 243 8.05 -8.98 -10.81
N ILE A 244 7.60 -8.28 -9.78
CA ILE A 244 7.03 -6.93 -9.91
C ILE A 244 8.04 -5.89 -9.45
N LYS A 245 8.33 -5.86 -8.15
CA LYS A 245 9.14 -4.78 -7.56
C LYS A 245 10.58 -4.81 -8.05
N CYS A 246 11.25 -5.96 -7.98
CA CYS A 246 12.65 -6.06 -8.38
C CYS A 246 12.83 -5.78 -9.87
N ARG A 247 11.99 -6.33 -10.73
CA ARG A 247 12.04 -6.06 -12.17
C ARG A 247 11.84 -4.59 -12.50
N LEU A 248 10.78 -3.98 -11.95
CA LEU A 248 10.46 -2.58 -12.20
C LEU A 248 11.54 -1.64 -11.67
N ALA A 249 12.04 -1.89 -10.48
CA ALA A 249 13.03 -1.04 -9.83
C ALA A 249 14.49 -1.41 -10.16
N ARG A 250 14.72 -2.48 -10.95
CA ARG A 250 16.04 -3.04 -11.28
C ARG A 250 16.85 -3.39 -10.04
N LEU A 251 16.17 -4.06 -9.08
CA LEU A 251 16.78 -4.53 -7.83
C LEU A 251 17.18 -6.01 -7.99
N HIS A 252 18.32 -6.37 -7.41
CA HIS A 252 18.84 -7.74 -7.41
C HIS A 252 19.18 -8.12 -5.96
N PRO A 253 18.34 -8.93 -5.28
CA PRO A 253 18.67 -9.41 -3.95
C PRO A 253 19.90 -10.31 -3.97
N ASP A 254 20.87 -10.07 -3.08
CA ASP A 254 22.07 -10.89 -2.94
C ASP A 254 21.82 -12.16 -2.11
N ALA A 255 20.83 -12.10 -1.21
CA ALA A 255 20.46 -13.23 -0.35
C ALA A 255 18.97 -13.25 -0.04
N VAL A 256 18.44 -14.42 0.21
CA VAL A 256 17.05 -14.64 0.62
C VAL A 256 17.01 -15.41 1.93
N VAL A 257 16.30 -14.88 2.93
CA VAL A 257 16.07 -15.54 4.21
C VAL A 257 14.66 -16.10 4.25
N VAL A 258 14.52 -17.42 4.33
CA VAL A 258 13.23 -18.10 4.45
C VAL A 258 12.88 -18.25 5.93
N VAL A 259 11.75 -17.68 6.35
CA VAL A 259 11.25 -17.78 7.72
C VAL A 259 10.19 -18.87 7.79
N ALA A 260 10.55 -20.03 8.35
CA ALA A 260 9.66 -21.15 8.59
C ALA A 260 9.45 -21.34 10.10
N THR A 261 8.22 -21.15 10.57
CA THR A 261 7.88 -21.39 11.98
C THR A 261 7.44 -22.84 12.20
N VAL A 262 7.72 -23.41 13.35
CA VAL A 262 7.24 -24.76 13.73
C VAL A 262 5.72 -24.86 13.59
N ARG A 263 5.00 -23.80 13.96
CA ARG A 263 3.53 -23.75 13.81
C ARG A 263 3.08 -23.84 12.34
N ALA A 264 3.77 -23.16 11.44
CA ALA A 264 3.48 -23.21 10.01
C ALA A 264 3.78 -24.60 9.43
N LEU A 265 4.95 -25.18 9.80
CA LEU A 265 5.32 -26.53 9.36
C LEU A 265 4.31 -27.59 9.83
N LYS A 266 3.89 -27.54 11.10
CA LYS A 266 2.84 -28.42 11.63
C LYS A 266 1.53 -28.26 10.88
N HIS A 267 1.09 -27.00 10.66
CA HIS A 267 -0.17 -26.73 9.98
C HIS A 267 -0.18 -27.27 8.53
N HIS A 268 0.86 -26.96 7.78
CA HIS A 268 0.99 -27.44 6.40
C HIS A 268 1.31 -28.93 6.30
N GLY A 269 1.88 -29.52 7.34
CA GLY A 269 2.11 -30.98 7.48
C GLY A 269 0.88 -31.76 7.95
N GLY A 270 -0.31 -31.13 8.04
CA GLY A 270 -1.55 -31.81 8.38
C GLY A 270 -1.80 -31.99 9.88
N CYS A 271 -1.00 -31.41 10.78
CA CYS A 271 -1.30 -31.44 12.20
C CYS A 271 -2.52 -30.57 12.52
N PRO A 272 -3.48 -31.07 13.33
CA PRO A 272 -4.59 -30.25 13.80
C PRO A 272 -4.13 -28.98 14.51
N LYS A 273 -4.89 -27.89 14.37
CA LYS A 273 -4.64 -26.68 15.16
C LYS A 273 -4.96 -27.00 16.63
N ALA A 274 -3.99 -26.86 17.50
CA ALA A 274 -4.20 -26.88 18.94
C ALA A 274 -4.88 -25.59 19.39
#